data_c0de007c0967d1df9aad3321d3c71057
#
_entry.id   c0de007c0967d1df9aad3321d3c71057
#
_cell.length_a   1.000
_cell.length_b   1.000
_cell.length_c   1.000
_cell.angle_alpha   90.00
_cell.angle_beta   90.00
_cell.angle_gamma   90.00
#
_symmetry.space_group_name_H-M   'P 1'
#
loop_
_entity.id
_entity.type
_entity.pdbx_description
1 polymer ?
#
loop_
_entity_poly.entity_id
_entity_poly.type
_entity_poly.pdbx_seq_one_letter_code
_entity_poly.pdbx_strand_id
1 'polypeptide(L)'
;AGGVGSAPVYPQVKWMKEHGIDVDVIEGSKTKDLLILEDELKAVAGNLYITTDDGSYERKGMVTEVIKDLVENEGKKYDVCVAIGPMIMMKFVCKLTKELGIPTIVSLNPIMVDGTGMCGACRVSVGGEVKFACVDGPEFDGHLVDFDQAMKRQLMYKTEEGRAILRLREGATHHGGCGNCGGEE
;
A
#
# COMPACT_ATOMS: atom_id res chain seq x y z
N ALA A 1 -2.31 3.83 6.97
CA ALA A 1 -2.41 4.18 5.55
C ALA A 1 -1.13 4.88 5.08
N GLY A 2 -0.66 4.61 3.87
CA GLY A 2 0.51 5.28 3.30
C GLY A 2 0.26 5.80 1.89
N GLY A 3 0.28 7.12 1.70
CA GLY A 3 0.02 7.76 0.41
C GLY A 3 -1.30 7.31 -0.21
N VAL A 4 -1.29 6.79 -1.44
CA VAL A 4 -2.49 6.28 -2.13
C VAL A 4 -3.22 5.17 -1.34
N GLY A 5 -2.55 4.52 -0.37
CA GLY A 5 -3.16 3.54 0.52
C GLY A 5 -4.31 4.09 1.38
N SER A 6 -4.44 5.41 1.52
CA SER A 6 -5.59 6.03 2.20
C SER A 6 -6.90 5.79 1.46
N ALA A 7 -6.86 5.66 0.13
CA ALA A 7 -8.06 5.41 -0.68
C ALA A 7 -8.76 4.06 -0.36
N PRO A 8 -8.08 2.91 -0.32
CA PRO A 8 -8.70 1.65 0.10
C PRO A 8 -8.96 1.56 1.62
N VAL A 9 -8.27 2.34 2.46
CA VAL A 9 -8.53 2.38 3.91
C VAL A 9 -9.86 3.06 4.22
N TYR A 10 -10.19 4.15 3.53
CA TYR A 10 -11.41 4.92 3.80
C TYR A 10 -12.70 4.10 3.82
N PRO A 11 -13.05 3.30 2.79
CA PRO A 11 -14.28 2.51 2.82
C PRO A 11 -14.30 1.46 3.92
N GLN A 12 -13.14 0.91 4.31
CA GLN A 12 -13.03 -0.06 5.39
C GLN A 12 -13.34 0.61 6.73
N VAL A 13 -12.72 1.77 7.02
CA VAL A 13 -12.95 2.53 8.25
C VAL A 13 -14.39 3.02 8.34
N LYS A 14 -14.95 3.49 7.21
CA LYS A 14 -16.35 3.90 7.13
C LYS A 14 -17.30 2.75 7.50
N TRP A 15 -17.08 1.57 6.92
CA TRP A 15 -17.86 0.37 7.22
C TRP A 15 -17.74 -0.02 8.70
N MET A 16 -16.54 -0.01 9.25
CA MET A 16 -16.27 -0.33 10.65
C MET A 16 -17.02 0.63 11.58
N LYS A 17 -16.98 1.94 11.30
CA LYS A 17 -17.73 2.94 12.07
C LYS A 17 -19.24 2.68 12.04
N GLU A 18 -19.81 2.37 10.87
CA GLU A 18 -21.23 2.06 10.71
C GLU A 18 -21.66 0.80 11.50
N HIS A 19 -20.69 -0.09 11.82
CA HIS A 19 -20.90 -1.31 12.59
C HIS A 19 -20.44 -1.19 14.07
N GLY A 20 -20.16 0.02 14.54
CA GLY A 20 -19.79 0.28 15.93
C GLY A 20 -18.41 -0.19 16.33
N ILE A 21 -17.51 -0.38 15.36
CA ILE A 21 -16.10 -0.70 15.59
C ILE A 21 -15.31 0.60 15.60
N ASP A 22 -14.58 0.85 16.67
CA ASP A 22 -13.76 2.03 16.84
C ASP A 22 -12.39 1.82 16.17
N VAL A 23 -11.95 2.78 15.35
CA VAL A 23 -10.74 2.66 14.54
C VAL A 23 -9.91 3.93 14.63
N ASP A 24 -8.68 3.79 15.10
CA ASP A 24 -7.66 4.82 14.97
C ASP A 24 -6.99 4.71 13.59
N VAL A 25 -6.91 5.81 12.87
CA VAL A 25 -6.27 5.87 11.55
C VAL A 25 -4.96 6.64 11.66
N ILE A 26 -3.90 6.07 11.11
CA ILE A 26 -2.62 6.75 10.94
C ILE A 26 -2.39 6.91 9.44
N GLU A 27 -2.34 8.15 8.98
CA GLU A 27 -2.06 8.49 7.59
C GLU A 27 -0.65 9.05 7.45
N GLY A 28 0.15 8.43 6.60
CA GLY A 28 1.52 8.85 6.32
C GLY A 28 1.69 9.27 4.87
N SER A 29 2.38 10.39 4.64
CA SER A 29 2.73 10.87 3.32
C SER A 29 4.14 11.45 3.29
N LYS A 30 4.73 11.63 2.10
CA LYS A 30 6.01 12.33 1.97
C LYS A 30 5.91 13.81 2.29
N THR A 31 4.84 14.46 1.80
CA THR A 31 4.58 15.89 1.94
C THR A 31 3.09 16.12 2.13
N LYS A 32 2.72 17.31 2.63
CA LYS A 32 1.32 17.72 2.77
C LYS A 32 0.52 17.57 1.48
N ASP A 33 1.08 17.97 0.35
CA ASP A 33 0.38 18.02 -0.94
C ASP A 33 0.03 16.62 -1.49
N LEU A 34 0.59 15.57 -0.89
CA LEU A 34 0.33 14.17 -1.26
C LEU A 34 -0.66 13.48 -0.31
N LEU A 35 -1.17 14.17 0.71
CA LEU A 35 -2.26 13.68 1.55
C LEU A 35 -3.56 13.68 0.76
N ILE A 36 -4.35 12.65 0.93
CA ILE A 36 -5.65 12.48 0.27
C ILE A 36 -6.70 12.02 1.27
N LEU A 37 -7.95 12.45 1.10
CA LEU A 37 -9.10 12.00 1.90
C LEU A 37 -8.99 12.34 3.40
N GLU A 38 -8.23 13.38 3.78
CA GLU A 38 -8.07 13.77 5.19
C GLU A 38 -9.43 14.06 5.85
N ASP A 39 -10.25 14.89 5.22
CA ASP A 39 -11.56 15.27 5.77
C ASP A 39 -12.51 14.08 5.87
N GLU A 40 -12.50 13.20 4.86
CA GLU A 40 -13.30 11.99 4.82
C GLU A 40 -12.86 10.98 5.90
N LEU A 41 -11.56 10.78 6.06
CA LEU A 41 -11.00 9.91 7.11
C LEU A 41 -11.30 10.48 8.50
N LYS A 42 -11.16 11.78 8.68
CA LYS A 42 -11.46 12.46 9.94
C LYS A 42 -12.94 12.33 10.32
N ALA A 43 -13.83 12.31 9.34
CA ALA A 43 -15.26 12.12 9.57
C ALA A 43 -15.63 10.71 10.02
N VAL A 44 -14.83 9.68 9.70
CA VAL A 44 -15.15 8.27 9.96
C VAL A 44 -14.25 7.60 11.00
N ALA A 45 -13.02 8.07 11.21
CA ALA A 45 -12.10 7.54 12.22
C ALA A 45 -12.53 7.93 13.64
N GLY A 46 -12.18 7.13 14.62
CA GLY A 46 -12.21 7.50 16.03
C GLY A 46 -11.18 8.59 16.32
N ASN A 47 -9.92 8.35 15.93
CA ASN A 47 -8.86 9.34 15.89
C ASN A 47 -8.12 9.26 14.56
N LEU A 48 -7.71 10.41 14.04
CA LEU A 48 -6.85 10.51 12.84
C LEU A 48 -5.51 11.13 13.24
N TYR A 49 -4.44 10.40 12.95
CA TYR A 49 -3.05 10.85 13.14
C TYR A 49 -2.38 11.01 11.80
N ILE A 50 -1.83 12.19 11.53
CA ILE A 50 -1.18 12.48 10.24
C ILE A 50 0.31 12.64 10.45
N THR A 51 1.11 12.04 9.55
CA THR A 51 2.56 12.23 9.52
C THR A 51 3.03 12.59 8.13
N THR A 52 4.06 13.45 8.06
CA THR A 52 4.76 13.75 6.81
C THR A 52 6.25 13.53 7.00
N ASP A 53 6.91 12.91 6.00
CA ASP A 53 8.34 12.60 6.08
C ASP A 53 9.19 13.87 6.21
N ASP A 54 8.80 14.94 5.49
CA ASP A 54 9.50 16.23 5.47
C ASP A 54 9.10 17.16 6.62
N GLY A 55 8.00 16.88 7.33
CA GLY A 55 7.45 17.73 8.39
C GLY A 55 6.67 18.94 7.88
N SER A 56 6.20 18.90 6.63
CA SER A 56 5.43 19.98 6.04
C SER A 56 4.01 20.12 6.61
N TYR A 57 3.51 19.09 7.31
CA TYR A 57 2.19 19.10 7.93
C TYR A 57 2.12 18.13 9.13
N GLU A 58 1.39 18.58 10.18
CA GLU A 58 1.18 17.84 11.43
C GLU A 58 2.50 17.30 12.01
N ARG A 59 2.61 16.01 12.20
CA ARG A 59 3.79 15.39 12.79
C ARG A 59 4.83 15.05 11.73
N LYS A 60 6.10 15.44 11.96
CA LYS A 60 7.22 14.95 11.17
C LYS A 60 7.58 13.53 11.64
N GLY A 61 7.67 12.57 10.70
CA GLY A 61 8.11 11.22 10.99
C GLY A 61 7.33 10.14 10.23
N MET A 62 7.58 8.90 10.61
CA MET A 62 6.97 7.74 9.95
C MET A 62 5.76 7.21 10.74
N VAL A 63 4.85 6.54 10.06
CA VAL A 63 3.67 5.90 10.68
C VAL A 63 4.04 4.92 11.81
N THR A 64 5.20 4.27 11.71
CA THR A 64 5.72 3.35 12.74
C THR A 64 6.02 4.04 14.06
N GLU A 65 6.46 5.30 14.03
CA GLU A 65 6.72 6.08 15.24
C GLU A 65 5.42 6.41 15.96
N VAL A 66 4.35 6.71 15.20
CA VAL A 66 3.03 6.95 15.79
C VAL A 66 2.48 5.67 16.40
N ILE A 67 2.57 4.53 15.72
CA ILE A 67 2.14 3.24 16.28
C ILE A 67 2.85 2.98 17.61
N LYS A 68 4.16 3.18 17.63
CA LYS A 68 4.97 2.97 18.83
C LYS A 68 4.52 3.89 19.97
N ASP A 69 4.33 5.17 19.69
CA ASP A 69 3.89 6.14 20.70
C ASP A 69 2.51 5.80 21.26
N LEU A 70 1.54 5.46 20.41
CA LEU A 70 0.20 5.08 20.85
C LEU A 70 0.20 3.86 21.77
N VAL A 71 1.03 2.86 21.46
CA VAL A 71 1.07 1.61 22.23
C VAL A 71 1.94 1.74 23.49
N GLU A 72 3.17 2.27 23.35
CA GLU A 72 4.13 2.29 24.45
C GLU A 72 3.95 3.49 25.38
N ASN A 73 3.65 4.68 24.84
CA ASN A 73 3.57 5.91 25.63
C ASN A 73 2.13 6.21 26.08
N GLU A 74 1.13 5.99 25.24
CA GLU A 74 -0.29 6.21 25.57
C GLU A 74 -0.97 4.96 26.15
N GLY A 75 -0.32 3.79 26.06
CA GLY A 75 -0.86 2.55 26.61
C GLY A 75 -2.09 2.00 25.88
N LYS A 76 -2.33 2.45 24.63
CA LYS A 76 -3.44 1.95 23.83
C LYS A 76 -3.24 0.49 23.44
N LYS A 77 -4.32 -0.25 23.38
CA LYS A 77 -4.35 -1.65 22.96
C LYS A 77 -5.17 -1.79 21.70
N TYR A 78 -4.65 -2.52 20.76
CA TYR A 78 -5.28 -2.78 19.47
C TYR A 78 -5.39 -4.28 19.23
N ASP A 79 -6.57 -4.73 18.80
CA ASP A 79 -6.83 -6.14 18.47
C ASP A 79 -6.22 -6.54 17.12
N VAL A 80 -6.16 -5.60 16.19
CA VAL A 80 -5.60 -5.81 14.86
C VAL A 80 -5.07 -4.50 14.27
N CYS A 81 -4.02 -4.61 13.49
CA CYS A 81 -3.50 -3.54 12.64
C CYS A 81 -3.78 -3.89 11.17
N VAL A 82 -4.31 -2.94 10.42
CA VAL A 82 -4.41 -3.05 8.95
C VAL A 82 -3.45 -2.06 8.33
N ALA A 83 -2.53 -2.54 7.49
CA ALA A 83 -1.53 -1.68 6.85
C ALA A 83 -1.67 -1.75 5.32
N ILE A 84 -1.92 -0.58 4.71
CA ILE A 84 -2.10 -0.43 3.27
C ILE A 84 -1.25 0.75 2.78
N GLY A 85 -0.37 0.50 1.82
CA GLY A 85 0.51 1.53 1.28
C GLY A 85 1.75 0.97 0.60
N PRO A 86 2.84 1.73 0.54
CA PRO A 86 4.10 1.26 -0.04
C PRO A 86 4.59 -0.02 0.64
N MET A 87 5.10 -0.97 -0.16
CA MET A 87 5.57 -2.28 0.32
C MET A 87 6.59 -2.15 1.46
N ILE A 88 7.48 -1.17 1.35
CA ILE A 88 8.50 -0.90 2.38
C ILE A 88 7.87 -0.43 3.70
N MET A 89 6.81 0.40 3.65
CA MET A 89 6.07 0.84 4.83
C MET A 89 5.41 -0.36 5.51
N MET A 90 4.71 -1.20 4.76
CA MET A 90 4.05 -2.40 5.29
C MET A 90 5.05 -3.35 5.94
N LYS A 91 6.24 -3.54 5.35
CA LYS A 91 7.33 -4.32 5.94
C LYS A 91 7.71 -3.82 7.33
N PHE A 92 7.95 -2.51 7.49
CA PHE A 92 8.35 -1.94 8.78
C PHE A 92 7.21 -1.93 9.79
N VAL A 93 5.98 -1.67 9.36
CA VAL A 93 4.79 -1.80 10.22
C VAL A 93 4.68 -3.23 10.74
N CYS A 94 4.75 -4.24 9.88
CA CYS A 94 4.67 -5.65 10.29
C CYS A 94 5.80 -6.06 11.25
N LYS A 95 7.02 -5.54 11.03
CA LYS A 95 8.13 -5.80 11.95
C LYS A 95 7.82 -5.24 13.34
N LEU A 96 7.37 -3.99 13.43
CA LEU A 96 7.04 -3.34 14.69
C LEU A 96 5.85 -4.02 15.38
N THR A 97 4.75 -4.25 14.65
CA THR A 97 3.54 -4.86 15.24
C THR A 97 3.78 -6.29 15.71
N LYS A 98 4.71 -7.02 15.08
CA LYS A 98 5.15 -8.33 15.57
C LYS A 98 5.85 -8.24 16.93
N GLU A 99 6.71 -7.23 17.12
CA GLU A 99 7.37 -6.95 18.42
C GLU A 99 6.35 -6.54 19.47
N LEU A 100 5.32 -5.78 19.09
CA LEU A 100 4.24 -5.34 19.97
C LEU A 100 3.14 -6.40 20.20
N GLY A 101 3.20 -7.54 19.51
CA GLY A 101 2.22 -8.62 19.63
C GLY A 101 0.85 -8.30 19.03
N ILE A 102 0.77 -7.38 18.06
CA ILE A 102 -0.47 -6.97 17.39
C ILE A 102 -0.62 -7.75 16.07
N PRO A 103 -1.66 -8.57 15.90
CA PRO A 103 -1.97 -9.21 14.63
C PRO A 103 -2.08 -8.16 13.51
N THR A 104 -1.49 -8.43 12.36
CA THR A 104 -1.40 -7.42 11.30
C THR A 104 -1.82 -7.99 9.96
N ILE A 105 -2.80 -7.35 9.33
CA ILE A 105 -3.24 -7.62 7.97
C ILE A 105 -2.63 -6.57 7.06
N VAL A 106 -2.08 -6.99 5.92
CA VAL A 106 -1.58 -6.11 4.88
C VAL A 106 -2.36 -6.32 3.60
N SER A 107 -2.66 -5.24 2.89
CA SER A 107 -3.20 -5.34 1.54
C SER A 107 -2.06 -5.11 0.55
N LEU A 108 -1.61 -6.21 -0.10
CA LEU A 108 -0.46 -6.20 -0.98
C LEU A 108 -0.81 -5.62 -2.35
N ASN A 109 0.13 -4.89 -2.91
CA ASN A 109 0.02 -4.23 -4.22
C ASN A 109 1.10 -4.69 -5.23
N PRO A 110 1.27 -6.00 -5.48
CA PRO A 110 2.18 -6.47 -6.52
C PRO A 110 1.67 -6.08 -7.91
N ILE A 111 2.55 -6.22 -8.91
CA ILE A 111 2.15 -6.05 -10.30
C ILE A 111 1.09 -7.12 -10.65
N MET A 112 -0.06 -6.66 -11.14
CA MET A 112 -1.16 -7.52 -11.61
C MET A 112 -1.37 -7.30 -13.10
N VAL A 113 -1.44 -8.39 -13.88
CA VAL A 113 -1.59 -8.32 -15.34
C VAL A 113 -2.99 -8.78 -15.76
N ASP A 114 -3.39 -10.01 -15.45
CA ASP A 114 -4.70 -10.53 -15.85
C ASP A 114 -5.74 -10.56 -14.71
N GLY A 115 -5.33 -10.68 -13.47
CA GLY A 115 -6.24 -10.71 -12.32
C GLY A 115 -6.97 -12.03 -12.07
N THR A 116 -6.67 -13.08 -12.85
CA THR A 116 -7.39 -14.38 -12.77
C THR A 116 -6.58 -15.51 -12.12
N GLY A 117 -5.34 -15.23 -11.70
CA GLY A 117 -4.43 -16.22 -11.14
C GLY A 117 -3.64 -17.02 -12.16
N MET A 118 -3.84 -16.80 -13.46
CA MET A 118 -3.19 -17.59 -14.50
C MET A 118 -1.77 -17.14 -14.83
N CYS A 119 -1.52 -15.83 -14.92
CA CYS A 119 -0.23 -15.32 -15.40
C CYS A 119 0.89 -15.36 -14.34
N GLY A 120 0.57 -15.44 -13.06
CA GLY A 120 1.54 -15.48 -11.96
C GLY A 120 2.32 -14.17 -11.73
N ALA A 121 1.95 -13.05 -12.37
CA ALA A 121 2.62 -11.76 -12.20
C ALA A 121 2.54 -11.26 -10.75
N CYS A 122 1.39 -11.41 -10.11
CA CYS A 122 1.11 -11.00 -8.74
C CYS A 122 1.55 -12.01 -7.67
N ARG A 123 2.44 -12.95 -8.02
CA ARG A 123 2.93 -13.98 -7.10
C ARG A 123 3.67 -13.37 -5.91
N VAL A 124 3.30 -13.80 -4.71
CA VAL A 124 3.91 -13.45 -3.42
C VAL A 124 4.18 -14.72 -2.62
N SER A 125 5.11 -14.67 -1.67
CA SER A 125 5.36 -15.75 -0.72
C SER A 125 4.78 -15.38 0.64
N VAL A 126 3.89 -16.22 1.16
CA VAL A 126 3.23 -16.03 2.45
C VAL A 126 3.31 -17.32 3.24
N GLY A 127 3.96 -17.30 4.40
CA GLY A 127 4.16 -18.48 5.22
C GLY A 127 5.00 -19.58 4.54
N GLY A 128 5.85 -19.21 3.59
CA GLY A 128 6.64 -20.17 2.79
C GLY A 128 5.91 -20.75 1.58
N GLU A 129 4.62 -20.45 1.42
CA GLU A 129 3.81 -20.88 0.27
C GLU A 129 3.72 -19.76 -0.80
N VAL A 130 3.61 -20.18 -2.06
CA VAL A 130 3.33 -19.25 -3.16
C VAL A 130 1.84 -18.98 -3.22
N LYS A 131 1.47 -17.71 -3.18
CA LYS A 131 0.10 -17.20 -3.34
C LYS A 131 0.03 -16.22 -4.51
N PHE A 132 -1.15 -16.05 -5.07
CA PHE A 132 -1.43 -15.06 -6.11
C PHE A 132 -2.33 -13.97 -5.54
N ALA A 133 -1.80 -12.76 -5.35
CA ALA A 133 -2.52 -11.69 -4.66
C ALA A 133 -3.87 -11.32 -5.31
N CYS A 134 -4.04 -11.57 -6.60
CA CYS A 134 -5.29 -11.28 -7.31
C CYS A 134 -6.45 -12.24 -6.99
N VAL A 135 -6.16 -13.47 -6.54
CA VAL A 135 -7.17 -14.51 -6.26
C VAL A 135 -7.12 -15.04 -4.83
N ASP A 136 -5.93 -15.08 -4.19
CA ASP A 136 -5.76 -15.55 -2.82
C ASP A 136 -5.78 -14.38 -1.80
N GLY A 137 -5.62 -13.14 -2.29
CA GLY A 137 -5.56 -11.90 -1.50
C GLY A 137 -6.50 -10.84 -2.06
N PRO A 138 -6.12 -9.56 -2.04
CA PRO A 138 -4.78 -9.02 -1.71
C PRO A 138 -4.43 -8.95 -0.23
N GLU A 139 -5.37 -9.23 0.67
CA GLU A 139 -5.16 -9.20 2.11
C GLU A 139 -4.50 -10.49 2.59
N PHE A 140 -3.41 -10.32 3.36
CA PHE A 140 -2.66 -11.42 3.95
C PHE A 140 -2.22 -11.10 5.38
N ASP A 141 -1.93 -12.15 6.17
CA ASP A 141 -1.21 -11.97 7.43
C ASP A 141 0.17 -11.38 7.14
N GLY A 142 0.36 -10.13 7.55
CA GLY A 142 1.57 -9.38 7.27
C GLY A 142 2.82 -9.98 7.93
N HIS A 143 2.66 -10.73 9.01
CA HIS A 143 3.77 -11.38 9.70
C HIS A 143 4.31 -12.61 8.95
N LEU A 144 3.57 -13.12 7.96
CA LEU A 144 3.94 -14.27 7.14
C LEU A 144 4.44 -13.90 5.75
N VAL A 145 4.31 -12.64 5.33
CA VAL A 145 4.71 -12.16 4.00
C VAL A 145 6.23 -12.04 3.86
N ASP A 146 6.79 -12.59 2.79
CA ASP A 146 8.17 -12.31 2.36
C ASP A 146 8.22 -10.98 1.58
N PHE A 147 8.37 -9.88 2.32
CA PHE A 147 8.46 -8.54 1.75
C PHE A 147 9.69 -8.33 0.88
N ASP A 148 10.81 -9.02 1.17
CA ASP A 148 12.03 -8.85 0.38
C ASP A 148 11.86 -9.43 -1.02
N GLN A 149 11.22 -10.58 -1.13
CA GLN A 149 10.85 -11.16 -2.42
C GLN A 149 9.83 -10.28 -3.14
N ALA A 150 8.78 -9.82 -2.44
CA ALA A 150 7.74 -8.98 -3.01
C ALA A 150 8.30 -7.66 -3.57
N MET A 151 9.18 -6.98 -2.84
CA MET A 151 9.84 -5.77 -3.31
C MET A 151 10.75 -6.00 -4.53
N LYS A 152 11.51 -7.10 -4.56
CA LYS A 152 12.32 -7.48 -5.74
C LYS A 152 11.43 -7.67 -6.98
N ARG A 153 10.26 -8.29 -6.81
CA ARG A 153 9.32 -8.50 -7.91
C ARG A 153 8.68 -7.21 -8.41
N GLN A 154 8.47 -6.21 -7.56
CA GLN A 154 7.99 -4.89 -8.00
C GLN A 154 8.99 -4.17 -8.94
N LEU A 155 10.24 -4.55 -8.96
CA LEU A 155 11.25 -3.97 -9.84
C LEU A 155 11.31 -4.63 -11.22
N MET A 156 10.49 -5.63 -11.49
CA MET A 156 10.57 -6.51 -12.66
C MET A 156 10.53 -5.76 -14.00
N TYR A 157 9.75 -4.69 -14.11
CA TYR A 157 9.58 -3.89 -15.34
C TYR A 157 10.17 -2.48 -15.24
N LYS A 158 10.99 -2.20 -14.24
CA LYS A 158 11.50 -0.84 -13.99
C LYS A 158 12.32 -0.28 -15.16
N THR A 159 13.05 -1.13 -15.88
CA THR A 159 13.82 -0.72 -17.06
C THR A 159 12.90 -0.32 -18.21
N GLU A 160 11.85 -1.10 -18.45
CA GLU A 160 10.84 -0.86 -19.49
C GLU A 160 10.02 0.39 -19.19
N GLU A 161 9.62 0.57 -17.94
CA GLU A 161 8.94 1.79 -17.46
C GLU A 161 9.82 3.03 -17.67
N GLY A 162 11.09 2.94 -17.29
CA GLY A 162 12.06 4.04 -17.50
C GLY A 162 12.21 4.40 -18.97
N ARG A 163 12.31 3.42 -19.86
CA ARG A 163 12.35 3.63 -21.32
C ARG A 163 11.06 4.25 -21.86
N ALA A 164 9.92 3.82 -21.37
CA ALA A 164 8.62 4.38 -21.75
C ALA A 164 8.49 5.85 -21.33
N ILE A 165 8.90 6.19 -20.12
CA ILE A 165 8.91 7.57 -19.62
C ILE A 165 9.84 8.46 -20.45
N LEU A 166 11.03 7.97 -20.79
CA LEU A 166 11.97 8.72 -21.64
C LEU A 166 11.35 9.02 -23.00
N ARG A 167 10.74 8.03 -23.66
CA ARG A 167 10.06 8.22 -24.97
C ARG A 167 8.93 9.25 -24.88
N LEU A 168 8.12 9.24 -23.79
CA LEU A 168 7.09 10.23 -23.59
C LEU A 168 7.64 11.65 -23.41
N ARG A 169 8.76 11.80 -22.71
CA ARG A 169 9.43 13.10 -22.50
C ARG A 169 10.05 13.63 -23.78
N GLU A 170 10.54 12.76 -24.65
CA GLU A 170 11.13 13.10 -25.94
C GLU A 170 10.06 13.37 -27.04
N GLY A 171 8.77 13.27 -26.70
CA GLY A 171 7.67 13.49 -27.64
C GLY A 171 7.47 12.37 -28.66
N ALA A 172 8.14 11.23 -28.48
CA ALA A 172 7.92 10.04 -29.29
C ALA A 172 6.60 9.38 -28.88
N THR A 173 5.50 9.78 -29.46
CA THR A 173 4.23 9.09 -29.34
C THR A 173 4.32 7.73 -30.00
N HIS A 174 4.26 6.66 -29.19
CA HIS A 174 4.12 5.32 -29.73
C HIS A 174 2.67 5.19 -30.24
N HIS A 175 2.48 5.45 -31.52
CA HIS A 175 1.30 4.93 -32.18
C HIS A 175 1.48 3.41 -32.30
N GLY A 176 0.88 2.66 -31.37
CA GLY A 176 0.73 1.22 -31.44
C GLY A 176 -0.25 0.84 -32.56
N GLY A 177 0.15 1.11 -33.77
CA GLY A 177 -0.46 0.48 -34.96
C GLY A 177 0.44 -0.68 -35.36
N CYS A 178 -0.10 -1.86 -35.57
CA CYS A 178 0.59 -2.88 -36.34
C CYS A 178 0.98 -2.22 -37.68
N GLY A 179 2.22 -1.81 -37.83
CA GLY A 179 2.78 -1.40 -39.10
C GLY A 179 2.65 -2.58 -40.05
N ASN A 180 1.95 -2.37 -41.18
CA ASN A 180 1.69 -3.29 -42.30
C ASN A 180 0.37 -4.09 -42.26
N CYS A 181 -0.76 -3.39 -42.31
CA CYS A 181 -1.95 -3.89 -43.00
C CYS A 181 -2.39 -2.88 -44.07
N GLY A 182 -1.49 -2.42 -44.89
CA GLY A 182 -1.76 -1.65 -46.09
C GLY A 182 -1.31 -2.47 -47.28
N GLY A 183 -2.22 -3.29 -47.85
CA GLY A 183 -2.03 -3.86 -49.15
C GLY A 183 -2.05 -2.75 -50.20
N GLU A 184 -1.06 -2.76 -51.07
CA GLU A 184 -1.04 -2.03 -52.32
C GLU A 184 -2.10 -2.61 -53.26
N GLU A 185 -2.91 -1.77 -53.83
CA GLU A 185 -3.38 -1.90 -55.20
C GLU A 185 -2.59 -0.95 -56.13
#